data_181515a25b868ec730113f3510f3d8fc
#
_entry.id   181515a25b868ec730113f3510f3d8fc
#
_cell.length_a   1.000
_cell.length_b   1.000
_cell.length_c   1.000
_cell.angle_alpha   90.00
_cell.angle_beta   90.00
_cell.angle_gamma   90.00
#
_symmetry.space_group_name_H-M   'P 1'
#
loop_
_entity.id
_entity.type
_entity.pdbx_description
1 polymer ?
#
loop_
_entity_poly.entity_id
_entity_poly.type
_entity_poly.pdbx_seq_one_letter_code
_entity_poly.pdbx_strand_id
1 'polypeptide(L)'
;MRKALWVLMTAAFVDMLGFAMIFPLLPFYALRLGGQAWIVGPLVASFSIAQLASSPLWGRVSDRYGRRPVMLIGMTGAGLAYLIFGFANSIWLLFASRIVQGLGGGTTGVIQAYVSDATNPAQRARGLGWLSAATNAGVMIGPAIGSLASHLGPAAPGIVAASLCAVNVLFAWAYLPESRPSHARGAPTSIRTAVLRVILHPTAPQPRLIWIYAVGMGAFASLSAVVALYFKFRFGVTEKTIGYVFLYMGALAVVLRAVILGWLVDRFGETRVMRMGTVLLALGMLLYPLPRTIFQMALVLALVPIGTALLFPAVTALVSHESDPHEVGQTMGVQQAFGGVARVAGPLWSAPVFQLLGPSVPFLIASAVVAVAGVLAFRVPIRGRVEVPVHD
;
A
#
# COMPACT_ATOMS: atom_id res chain seq x y z
N MET A 1 23.97 -5.96 14.84
CA MET A 1 22.65 -5.28 14.84
C MET A 1 22.50 -4.26 13.71
N ARG A 2 23.31 -3.18 13.62
CA ARG A 2 23.20 -2.19 12.52
C ARG A 2 23.29 -2.78 11.11
N LYS A 3 24.24 -3.73 10.87
CA LYS A 3 24.42 -4.37 9.53
C LYS A 3 23.17 -5.15 9.08
N ALA A 4 22.53 -5.95 9.96
CA ALA A 4 21.34 -6.70 9.63
C ALA A 4 20.15 -5.80 9.24
N LEU A 5 19.96 -4.67 9.95
CA LEU A 5 18.93 -3.70 9.62
C LEU A 5 19.17 -3.04 8.26
N TRP A 6 20.41 -2.69 7.91
CA TRP A 6 20.72 -2.15 6.59
C TRP A 6 20.43 -3.14 5.47
N VAL A 7 20.83 -4.41 5.64
CA VAL A 7 20.51 -5.47 4.68
C VAL A 7 18.99 -5.60 4.50
N LEU A 8 18.24 -5.58 5.59
CA LEU A 8 16.80 -5.67 5.57
C LEU A 8 16.13 -4.47 4.88
N MET A 9 16.63 -3.24 5.14
CA MET A 9 16.12 -2.02 4.48
C MET A 9 16.37 -2.06 2.97
N THR A 10 17.57 -2.47 2.56
CA THR A 10 17.92 -2.65 1.15
C THR A 10 17.03 -3.71 0.51
N ALA A 11 16.82 -4.85 1.18
CA ALA A 11 15.97 -5.91 0.69
C ALA A 11 14.51 -5.45 0.52
N ALA A 12 13.97 -4.74 1.51
CA ALA A 12 12.61 -4.21 1.45
C ALA A 12 12.45 -3.11 0.39
N PHE A 13 13.47 -2.26 0.19
CA PHE A 13 13.50 -1.26 -0.86
C PHE A 13 13.41 -1.92 -2.24
N VAL A 14 14.26 -2.91 -2.52
CA VAL A 14 14.30 -3.59 -3.83
C VAL A 14 13.02 -4.39 -4.09
N ASP A 15 12.47 -5.04 -3.08
CA ASP A 15 11.19 -5.76 -3.19
C ASP A 15 10.05 -4.82 -3.59
N MET A 16 9.92 -3.69 -2.90
CA MET A 16 8.88 -2.69 -3.21
C MET A 16 9.14 -1.96 -4.54
N LEU A 17 10.40 -1.78 -4.92
CA LEU A 17 10.77 -1.22 -6.21
C LEU A 17 10.30 -2.15 -7.34
N GLY A 18 10.58 -3.46 -7.26
CA GLY A 18 10.11 -4.45 -8.23
C GLY A 18 8.59 -4.51 -8.33
N PHE A 19 7.88 -4.50 -7.18
CA PHE A 19 6.41 -4.42 -7.15
C PHE A 19 5.90 -3.18 -7.89
N ALA A 20 6.45 -2.02 -7.56
CA ALA A 20 5.98 -0.74 -8.10
C ALA A 20 6.38 -0.52 -9.57
N MET A 21 7.44 -1.16 -10.07
CA MET A 21 7.79 -1.16 -11.49
C MET A 21 6.68 -1.74 -12.37
N ILE A 22 6.08 -2.83 -11.93
CA ILE A 22 5.11 -3.60 -12.71
C ILE A 22 3.69 -3.04 -12.57
N PHE A 23 3.33 -2.53 -11.39
CA PHE A 23 1.97 -2.14 -11.06
C PHE A 23 1.33 -1.16 -12.08
N PRO A 24 1.95 -0.04 -12.48
CA PRO A 24 1.36 0.88 -13.45
C PRO A 24 1.29 0.35 -14.87
N LEU A 25 2.07 -0.69 -15.19
CA LEU A 25 2.14 -1.27 -16.51
C LEU A 25 1.04 -2.30 -16.77
N LEU A 26 0.47 -2.88 -15.70
CA LEU A 26 -0.56 -3.93 -15.79
C LEU A 26 -1.72 -3.60 -16.74
N PRO A 27 -2.33 -2.39 -16.69
CA PRO A 27 -3.41 -2.06 -17.60
C PRO A 27 -3.00 -2.07 -19.07
N PHE A 28 -1.78 -1.61 -19.38
CA PHE A 28 -1.27 -1.59 -20.76
C PHE A 28 -1.04 -3.00 -21.29
N TYR A 29 -0.48 -3.90 -20.45
CA TYR A 29 -0.26 -5.29 -20.82
C TYR A 29 -1.58 -6.06 -20.98
N ALA A 30 -2.55 -5.84 -20.08
CA ALA A 30 -3.86 -6.45 -20.20
C ALA A 30 -4.55 -6.06 -21.52
N LEU A 31 -4.53 -4.77 -21.87
CA LEU A 31 -5.10 -4.30 -23.14
C LEU A 31 -4.33 -4.81 -24.36
N ARG A 32 -3.00 -4.88 -24.30
CA ARG A 32 -2.15 -5.43 -25.40
C ARG A 32 -2.49 -6.89 -25.70
N LEU A 33 -2.82 -7.68 -24.67
CA LEU A 33 -3.20 -9.09 -24.79
C LEU A 33 -4.68 -9.31 -25.12
N GLY A 34 -5.38 -8.27 -25.61
CA GLY A 34 -6.77 -8.35 -26.01
C GLY A 34 -7.78 -8.25 -24.86
N GLY A 35 -7.31 -7.93 -23.65
CA GLY A 35 -8.19 -7.71 -22.51
C GLY A 35 -8.97 -6.40 -22.61
N GLN A 36 -10.14 -6.41 -22.01
CA GLN A 36 -10.95 -5.20 -21.84
C GLN A 36 -10.58 -4.48 -20.53
N ALA A 37 -10.97 -3.20 -20.38
CA ALA A 37 -10.60 -2.39 -19.22
C ALA A 37 -11.06 -2.98 -17.87
N TRP A 38 -12.22 -3.66 -17.84
CA TRP A 38 -12.74 -4.28 -16.62
C TRP A 38 -11.83 -5.38 -16.05
N ILE A 39 -11.05 -6.07 -16.90
CA ILE A 39 -10.13 -7.15 -16.50
C ILE A 39 -9.03 -6.62 -15.57
N VAL A 40 -8.67 -5.34 -15.69
CA VAL A 40 -7.65 -4.72 -14.83
C VAL A 40 -8.05 -4.78 -13.34
N GLY A 41 -9.33 -4.66 -13.04
CA GLY A 41 -9.83 -4.77 -11.66
C GLY A 41 -9.52 -6.13 -11.02
N PRO A 42 -10.04 -7.24 -11.57
CA PRO A 42 -9.70 -8.58 -11.11
C PRO A 42 -8.19 -8.88 -11.12
N LEU A 43 -7.45 -8.37 -12.10
CA LEU A 43 -6.00 -8.55 -12.20
C LEU A 43 -5.24 -7.90 -11.04
N VAL A 44 -5.63 -6.68 -10.64
CA VAL A 44 -5.06 -6.01 -9.47
C VAL A 44 -5.53 -6.67 -8.18
N ALA A 45 -6.82 -7.04 -8.10
CA ALA A 45 -7.40 -7.68 -6.92
C ALA A 45 -6.79 -9.06 -6.65
N SER A 46 -6.44 -9.83 -7.68
CA SER A 46 -5.86 -11.18 -7.52
C SER A 46 -4.58 -11.19 -6.70
N PHE A 47 -3.71 -10.19 -6.87
CA PHE A 47 -2.55 -9.99 -6.02
C PHE A 47 -2.96 -9.77 -4.56
N SER A 48 -3.89 -8.86 -4.30
CA SER A 48 -4.32 -8.50 -2.94
C SER A 48 -5.05 -9.66 -2.24
N ILE A 49 -5.82 -10.46 -2.99
CA ILE A 49 -6.47 -11.67 -2.48
C ILE A 49 -5.41 -12.70 -2.08
N ALA A 50 -4.45 -12.98 -2.98
CA ALA A 50 -3.38 -13.94 -2.72
C ALA A 50 -2.52 -13.51 -1.52
N GLN A 51 -2.18 -12.21 -1.43
CA GLN A 51 -1.43 -11.65 -0.31
C GLN A 51 -2.19 -11.78 1.01
N LEU A 52 -3.47 -11.43 1.03
CA LEU A 52 -4.30 -11.50 2.23
C LEU A 52 -4.45 -12.94 2.73
N ALA A 53 -4.64 -13.88 1.81
CA ALA A 53 -4.77 -15.31 2.14
C ALA A 53 -3.45 -15.93 2.62
N SER A 54 -2.31 -15.53 2.04
CA SER A 54 -1.00 -16.10 2.36
C SER A 54 -0.36 -15.50 3.62
N SER A 55 -0.67 -14.24 3.97
CA SER A 55 -0.03 -13.55 5.10
C SER A 55 -0.11 -14.30 6.44
N PRO A 56 -1.26 -14.88 6.87
CA PRO A 56 -1.33 -15.67 8.11
C PRO A 56 -0.51 -16.96 8.04
N LEU A 57 -0.42 -17.57 6.84
CA LEU A 57 0.36 -18.79 6.63
C LEU A 57 1.85 -18.49 6.78
N TRP A 58 2.36 -17.44 6.12
CA TRP A 58 3.76 -17.03 6.22
C TRP A 58 4.13 -16.61 7.64
N GLY A 59 3.22 -15.96 8.37
CA GLY A 59 3.42 -15.68 9.79
C GLY A 59 3.74 -16.94 10.58
N ARG A 60 2.87 -17.97 10.50
CA ARG A 60 3.05 -19.24 11.21
C ARG A 60 4.30 -20.01 10.77
N VAL A 61 4.56 -20.04 9.46
CA VAL A 61 5.75 -20.71 8.90
C VAL A 61 7.01 -20.02 9.41
N SER A 62 7.05 -18.69 9.44
CA SER A 62 8.19 -17.93 9.91
C SER A 62 8.43 -18.05 11.43
N ASP A 63 7.37 -18.24 12.22
CA ASP A 63 7.48 -18.51 13.65
C ASP A 63 8.09 -19.89 13.93
N ARG A 64 7.84 -20.87 13.03
CA ARG A 64 8.33 -22.25 13.19
C ARG A 64 9.73 -22.47 12.60
N TYR A 65 9.97 -21.93 11.40
CA TYR A 65 11.19 -22.23 10.61
C TYR A 65 12.19 -21.07 10.57
N GLY A 66 11.85 -19.94 11.16
CA GLY A 66 12.66 -18.72 11.15
C GLY A 66 12.21 -17.68 10.13
N ARG A 67 12.62 -16.44 10.35
CA ARG A 67 12.20 -15.30 9.50
C ARG A 67 12.94 -15.30 8.15
N ARG A 68 14.25 -15.57 8.17
CA ARG A 68 15.11 -15.51 6.99
C ARG A 68 14.68 -16.44 5.87
N PRO A 69 14.44 -17.77 6.08
CA PRO A 69 14.02 -18.67 5.01
C PRO A 69 12.73 -18.23 4.35
N VAL A 70 11.74 -17.79 5.14
CA VAL A 70 10.45 -17.34 4.65
C VAL A 70 10.59 -16.09 3.78
N MET A 71 11.41 -15.13 4.19
CA MET A 71 11.69 -13.93 3.38
C MET A 71 12.37 -14.29 2.05
N LEU A 72 13.36 -15.18 2.05
CA LEU A 72 14.05 -15.63 0.83
C LEU A 72 13.06 -16.33 -0.13
N ILE A 73 12.19 -17.19 0.37
CA ILE A 73 11.14 -17.86 -0.45
C ILE A 73 10.20 -16.81 -1.04
N GLY A 74 9.72 -15.84 -0.25
CA GLY A 74 8.84 -14.77 -0.72
C GLY A 74 9.47 -13.92 -1.82
N MET A 75 10.73 -13.50 -1.64
CA MET A 75 11.49 -12.74 -2.64
C MET A 75 11.72 -13.55 -3.92
N THR A 76 12.07 -14.86 -3.80
CA THR A 76 12.22 -15.74 -4.96
C THR A 76 10.91 -15.89 -5.72
N GLY A 77 9.79 -16.06 -5.01
CA GLY A 77 8.45 -16.09 -5.58
C GLY A 77 8.11 -14.80 -6.33
N ALA A 78 8.47 -13.63 -5.78
CA ALA A 78 8.30 -12.35 -6.46
C ALA A 78 9.15 -12.27 -7.75
N GLY A 79 10.40 -12.70 -7.72
CA GLY A 79 11.27 -12.78 -8.90
C GLY A 79 10.68 -13.65 -10.01
N LEU A 80 10.18 -14.84 -9.67
CA LEU A 80 9.48 -15.73 -10.61
C LEU A 80 8.22 -15.07 -11.18
N ALA A 81 7.44 -14.39 -10.35
CA ALA A 81 6.25 -13.66 -10.79
C ALA A 81 6.59 -12.58 -11.82
N TYR A 82 7.71 -11.86 -11.66
CA TYR A 82 8.17 -10.85 -12.61
C TYR A 82 8.64 -11.47 -13.93
N LEU A 83 9.28 -12.64 -13.91
CA LEU A 83 9.59 -13.39 -15.15
C LEU A 83 8.30 -13.80 -15.85
N ILE A 84 7.33 -14.38 -15.13
CA ILE A 84 6.03 -14.74 -15.72
C ILE A 84 5.36 -13.50 -16.34
N PHE A 85 5.42 -12.34 -15.68
CA PHE A 85 4.89 -11.08 -16.21
C PHE A 85 5.60 -10.66 -17.50
N GLY A 86 6.94 -10.68 -17.53
CA GLY A 86 7.74 -10.24 -18.67
C GLY A 86 7.49 -11.09 -19.94
N PHE A 87 7.29 -12.38 -19.75
CA PHE A 87 7.02 -13.33 -20.85
C PHE A 87 5.54 -13.67 -21.02
N ALA A 88 4.63 -12.90 -20.39
CA ALA A 88 3.20 -13.16 -20.50
C ALA A 88 2.72 -12.89 -21.94
N ASN A 89 2.19 -13.93 -22.58
CA ASN A 89 1.57 -13.91 -23.90
C ASN A 89 0.05 -14.12 -23.83
N SER A 90 -0.51 -14.22 -22.63
CA SER A 90 -1.94 -14.36 -22.39
C SER A 90 -2.35 -13.67 -21.09
N ILE A 91 -3.63 -13.32 -21.00
CA ILE A 91 -4.22 -12.72 -19.78
C ILE A 91 -4.08 -13.67 -18.58
N TRP A 92 -4.18 -14.97 -18.81
CA TRP A 92 -4.05 -15.98 -17.75
C TRP A 92 -2.64 -16.00 -17.13
N LEU A 93 -1.59 -15.79 -17.93
CA LEU A 93 -0.23 -15.65 -17.40
C LEU A 93 -0.06 -14.36 -16.60
N LEU A 94 -0.74 -13.27 -16.99
CA LEU A 94 -0.77 -12.07 -16.15
C LEU A 94 -1.43 -12.36 -14.80
N PHE A 95 -2.56 -13.08 -14.76
CA PHE A 95 -3.19 -13.50 -13.51
C PHE A 95 -2.25 -14.40 -12.69
N ALA A 96 -1.63 -15.39 -13.32
CA ALA A 96 -0.67 -16.26 -12.65
C ALA A 96 0.47 -15.45 -12.02
N SER A 97 1.04 -14.48 -12.76
CA SER A 97 2.07 -13.59 -12.22
C SER A 97 1.59 -12.81 -10.99
N ARG A 98 0.34 -12.31 -11.00
CA ARG A 98 -0.22 -11.56 -9.86
C ARG A 98 -0.48 -12.46 -8.65
N ILE A 99 -0.99 -13.66 -8.86
CA ILE A 99 -1.22 -14.63 -7.79
C ILE A 99 0.10 -15.05 -7.15
N VAL A 100 1.10 -15.44 -7.96
CA VAL A 100 2.44 -15.85 -7.46
C VAL A 100 3.10 -14.70 -6.71
N GLN A 101 3.02 -13.47 -7.24
CA GLN A 101 3.55 -12.29 -6.56
C GLN A 101 2.82 -12.01 -5.25
N GLY A 102 1.49 -12.14 -5.21
CA GLY A 102 0.69 -11.95 -4.02
C GLY A 102 1.01 -12.98 -2.94
N LEU A 103 1.19 -14.24 -3.31
CA LEU A 103 1.63 -15.29 -2.39
C LEU A 103 3.00 -14.96 -1.77
N GLY A 104 3.97 -14.50 -2.57
CA GLY A 104 5.26 -14.01 -2.08
C GLY A 104 5.14 -12.75 -1.22
N GLY A 105 4.29 -11.80 -1.63
CA GLY A 105 4.06 -10.54 -0.92
C GLY A 105 3.43 -10.68 0.48
N GLY A 106 2.87 -11.83 0.82
CA GLY A 106 2.38 -12.15 2.17
C GLY A 106 3.48 -12.14 3.25
N THR A 107 4.75 -12.11 2.86
CA THR A 107 5.91 -12.02 3.77
C THR A 107 6.13 -10.62 4.37
N THR A 108 5.39 -9.60 3.96
CA THR A 108 5.53 -8.22 4.49
C THR A 108 5.42 -8.17 6.02
N GLY A 109 4.50 -8.93 6.61
CA GLY A 109 4.38 -9.05 8.07
C GLY A 109 5.59 -9.71 8.72
N VAL A 110 6.24 -10.65 8.03
CA VAL A 110 7.47 -11.32 8.47
C VAL A 110 8.63 -10.35 8.52
N ILE A 111 8.73 -9.43 7.53
CA ILE A 111 9.75 -8.37 7.50
C ILE A 111 9.59 -7.43 8.72
N GLN A 112 8.36 -7.02 9.03
CA GLN A 112 8.08 -6.19 10.20
C GLN A 112 8.39 -6.91 11.52
N ALA A 113 8.06 -8.20 11.61
CA ALA A 113 8.41 -9.04 12.74
C ALA A 113 9.93 -9.17 12.91
N TYR A 114 10.68 -9.37 11.81
CA TYR A 114 12.14 -9.39 11.84
C TYR A 114 12.72 -8.09 12.42
N VAL A 115 12.24 -6.92 11.99
CA VAL A 115 12.68 -5.62 12.56
C VAL A 115 12.41 -5.58 14.06
N SER A 116 11.24 -6.05 14.49
CA SER A 116 10.85 -6.07 15.89
C SER A 116 11.73 -7.01 16.73
N ASP A 117 12.13 -8.15 16.17
CA ASP A 117 13.00 -9.15 16.80
C ASP A 117 14.47 -8.66 16.86
N ALA A 118 14.90 -7.93 15.82
CA ALA A 118 16.28 -7.41 15.70
C ALA A 118 16.52 -6.07 16.40
N THR A 119 15.51 -5.45 17.02
CA THR A 119 15.61 -4.14 17.68
C THR A 119 15.17 -4.21 19.15
N ASN A 120 15.84 -3.44 20.01
CA ASN A 120 15.39 -3.24 21.39
C ASN A 120 14.06 -2.45 21.40
N PRO A 121 13.18 -2.65 22.41
CA PRO A 121 11.89 -1.95 22.51
C PRO A 121 11.98 -0.43 22.29
N ALA A 122 12.99 0.24 22.86
CA ALA A 122 13.21 1.68 22.71
C ALA A 122 13.58 2.11 21.27
N GLN A 123 14.13 1.21 20.46
CA GLN A 123 14.57 1.48 19.07
C GLN A 123 13.62 0.91 18.02
N ARG A 124 12.61 0.12 18.43
CA ARG A 124 11.67 -0.57 17.53
C ARG A 124 10.91 0.38 16.61
N ALA A 125 10.35 1.44 17.19
CA ALA A 125 9.62 2.47 16.43
C ALA A 125 10.51 3.10 15.35
N ARG A 126 11.77 3.41 15.68
CA ARG A 126 12.75 3.95 14.74
C ARG A 126 13.11 2.94 13.64
N GLY A 127 13.27 1.66 13.98
CA GLY A 127 13.53 0.58 13.01
C GLY A 127 12.39 0.41 12.02
N LEU A 128 11.15 0.37 12.48
CA LEU A 128 9.96 0.31 11.63
C LEU A 128 9.79 1.59 10.78
N GLY A 129 10.16 2.75 11.32
CA GLY A 129 10.19 4.01 10.57
C GLY A 129 11.18 3.96 9.39
N TRP A 130 12.38 3.45 9.60
CA TRP A 130 13.36 3.25 8.52
C TRP A 130 12.88 2.23 7.49
N LEU A 131 12.25 1.12 7.92
CA LEU A 131 11.64 0.16 7.01
C LEU A 131 10.58 0.82 6.12
N SER A 132 9.70 1.61 6.73
CA SER A 132 8.67 2.37 6.00
C SER A 132 9.30 3.36 5.01
N ALA A 133 10.37 4.06 5.38
CA ALA A 133 11.08 4.97 4.49
C ALA A 133 11.68 4.23 3.28
N ALA A 134 12.34 3.09 3.51
CA ALA A 134 12.92 2.27 2.45
C ALA A 134 11.85 1.74 1.47
N THR A 135 10.76 1.19 2.00
CA THR A 135 9.64 0.69 1.17
C THR A 135 8.98 1.79 0.36
N ASN A 136 8.73 2.96 0.96
CA ASN A 136 8.15 4.10 0.24
C ASN A 136 9.08 4.65 -0.84
N ALA A 137 10.40 4.66 -0.62
CA ALA A 137 11.38 5.05 -1.64
C ALA A 137 11.34 4.08 -2.84
N GLY A 138 11.23 2.77 -2.59
CA GLY A 138 11.06 1.77 -3.64
C GLY A 138 9.77 1.99 -4.45
N VAL A 139 8.65 2.22 -3.76
CA VAL A 139 7.35 2.52 -4.41
C VAL A 139 7.40 3.82 -5.23
N MET A 140 8.13 4.83 -4.77
CA MET A 140 8.29 6.10 -5.49
C MET A 140 9.08 5.94 -6.79
N ILE A 141 10.23 5.25 -6.74
CA ILE A 141 11.18 5.16 -7.85
C ILE A 141 10.78 4.08 -8.85
N GLY A 142 10.18 2.98 -8.37
CA GLY A 142 9.84 1.79 -9.16
C GLY A 142 9.13 2.08 -10.48
N PRO A 143 8.04 2.85 -10.49
CA PRO A 143 7.28 3.16 -11.69
C PRO A 143 8.12 3.82 -12.80
N ALA A 144 9.03 4.72 -12.44
CA ALA A 144 9.91 5.39 -13.40
C ALA A 144 10.88 4.38 -14.05
N ILE A 145 11.47 3.48 -13.24
CA ILE A 145 12.36 2.42 -13.76
C ILE A 145 11.55 1.45 -14.64
N GLY A 146 10.33 1.08 -14.26
CA GLY A 146 9.45 0.24 -15.06
C GLY A 146 9.13 0.83 -16.43
N SER A 147 8.80 2.12 -16.47
CA SER A 147 8.55 2.84 -17.73
C SER A 147 9.82 2.99 -18.57
N LEU A 148 10.97 3.27 -17.96
CA LEU A 148 12.26 3.31 -18.68
C LEU A 148 12.59 1.94 -19.27
N ALA A 149 12.43 0.87 -18.51
CA ALA A 149 12.65 -0.50 -19.00
C ALA A 149 11.76 -0.85 -20.19
N SER A 150 10.51 -0.33 -20.23
CA SER A 150 9.58 -0.61 -21.33
C SER A 150 10.04 -0.05 -22.69
N HIS A 151 11.02 0.85 -22.72
CA HIS A 151 11.67 1.31 -23.96
C HIS A 151 12.51 0.20 -24.62
N LEU A 152 13.02 -0.75 -23.83
CA LEU A 152 13.82 -1.88 -24.31
C LEU A 152 12.96 -3.04 -24.84
N GLY A 153 11.66 -2.95 -24.70
CA GLY A 153 10.70 -3.95 -25.19
C GLY A 153 9.73 -4.45 -24.12
N PRO A 154 8.70 -5.20 -24.53
CA PRO A 154 7.62 -5.63 -23.64
C PRO A 154 8.07 -6.52 -22.48
N ALA A 155 9.07 -7.38 -22.69
CA ALA A 155 9.56 -8.28 -21.64
C ALA A 155 10.50 -7.57 -20.65
N ALA A 156 11.11 -6.45 -21.03
CA ALA A 156 12.18 -5.82 -20.29
C ALA A 156 11.79 -5.37 -18.87
N PRO A 157 10.63 -4.77 -18.57
CA PRO A 157 10.25 -4.43 -17.20
C PRO A 157 10.22 -5.66 -16.28
N GLY A 158 9.68 -6.78 -16.77
CA GLY A 158 9.65 -8.04 -16.02
C GLY A 158 11.05 -8.61 -15.78
N ILE A 159 11.90 -8.61 -16.80
CA ILE A 159 13.29 -9.10 -16.72
C ILE A 159 14.10 -8.23 -15.74
N VAL A 160 14.01 -6.90 -15.84
CA VAL A 160 14.73 -5.99 -14.94
C VAL A 160 14.26 -6.18 -13.50
N ALA A 161 12.95 -6.26 -13.25
CA ALA A 161 12.42 -6.50 -11.91
C ALA A 161 12.87 -7.86 -11.35
N ALA A 162 12.85 -8.91 -12.17
CA ALA A 162 13.31 -10.25 -11.78
C ALA A 162 14.82 -10.28 -11.48
N SER A 163 15.63 -9.59 -12.29
CA SER A 163 17.07 -9.47 -12.07
C SER A 163 17.40 -8.76 -10.75
N LEU A 164 16.69 -7.65 -10.48
CA LEU A 164 16.81 -6.95 -9.20
C LEU A 164 16.40 -7.84 -8.02
N CYS A 165 15.32 -8.62 -8.15
CA CYS A 165 14.93 -9.61 -7.15
C CYS A 165 15.99 -10.71 -6.98
N ALA A 166 16.57 -11.24 -8.05
CA ALA A 166 17.60 -12.26 -7.96
C ALA A 166 18.84 -11.73 -7.21
N VAL A 167 19.31 -10.54 -7.56
CA VAL A 167 20.40 -9.86 -6.83
C VAL A 167 20.03 -9.66 -5.36
N ASN A 168 18.80 -9.24 -5.09
CA ASN A 168 18.29 -9.04 -3.73
C ASN A 168 18.23 -10.34 -2.91
N VAL A 169 17.80 -11.45 -3.53
CA VAL A 169 17.81 -12.79 -2.91
C VAL A 169 19.23 -13.22 -2.58
N LEU A 170 20.17 -13.09 -3.51
CA LEU A 170 21.58 -13.42 -3.28
C LEU A 170 22.18 -12.55 -2.17
N PHE A 171 21.90 -11.25 -2.18
CA PHE A 171 22.35 -10.32 -1.15
C PHE A 171 21.76 -10.67 0.23
N ALA A 172 20.45 -10.91 0.31
CA ALA A 172 19.80 -11.32 1.55
C ALA A 172 20.28 -12.70 2.02
N TRP A 173 20.50 -13.64 1.08
CA TRP A 173 21.03 -14.95 1.41
C TRP A 173 22.46 -14.87 2.00
N ALA A 174 23.31 -14.00 1.45
CA ALA A 174 24.69 -13.86 1.92
C ALA A 174 24.81 -13.10 3.25
N TYR A 175 23.99 -12.05 3.44
CA TYR A 175 24.24 -11.07 4.50
C TYR A 175 23.14 -10.95 5.55
N LEU A 176 21.92 -11.52 5.33
CA LEU A 176 20.85 -11.44 6.31
C LEU A 176 20.99 -12.57 7.34
N PRO A 177 21.30 -12.27 8.62
CA PRO A 177 21.35 -13.29 9.66
C PRO A 177 19.92 -13.75 10.01
N GLU A 178 19.78 -14.94 10.62
CA GLU A 178 18.49 -15.36 11.18
C GLU A 178 18.19 -14.53 12.44
N SER A 179 16.96 -14.00 12.54
CA SER A 179 16.46 -13.47 13.78
C SER A 179 15.74 -14.58 14.54
N ARG A 180 16.21 -14.93 15.73
CA ARG A 180 15.50 -15.91 16.58
C ARG A 180 14.16 -15.32 16.98
N PRO A 181 13.03 -16.03 16.78
CA PRO A 181 11.73 -15.56 17.23
C PRO A 181 11.75 -15.42 18.75
N SER A 182 11.40 -14.24 19.24
CA SER A 182 11.13 -14.04 20.65
C SER A 182 9.89 -14.86 21.01
N HIS A 183 9.99 -15.74 21.99
CA HIS A 183 8.90 -16.63 22.48
C HIS A 183 7.88 -15.86 23.34
N ALA A 184 7.60 -14.60 23.04
CA ALA A 184 6.52 -13.84 23.65
C ALA A 184 5.18 -14.31 23.05
N ARG A 185 4.67 -15.43 23.50
CA ARG A 185 3.29 -15.83 23.30
C ARG A 185 2.39 -14.93 24.12
N GLY A 186 1.96 -13.80 23.55
CA GLY A 186 0.76 -13.13 24.01
C GLY A 186 -0.43 -14.07 23.80
N ALA A 187 -1.27 -14.25 24.81
CA ALA A 187 -2.50 -15.00 24.70
C ALA A 187 -3.34 -14.45 23.53
N PRO A 188 -3.83 -15.28 22.60
CA PRO A 188 -4.61 -14.81 21.48
C PRO A 188 -5.98 -14.35 21.98
N THR A 189 -6.15 -13.06 22.20
CA THR A 189 -7.49 -12.48 22.23
C THR A 189 -8.14 -12.77 20.88
N SER A 190 -9.40 -13.21 20.89
CA SER A 190 -10.05 -13.70 19.67
C SER A 190 -10.17 -12.58 18.64
N ILE A 191 -9.34 -12.61 17.58
CA ILE A 191 -9.40 -11.69 16.43
C ILE A 191 -10.84 -11.62 15.88
N ARG A 192 -11.57 -12.74 15.91
CA ARG A 192 -12.97 -12.82 15.47
C ARG A 192 -13.87 -11.84 16.23
N THR A 193 -13.71 -11.75 17.55
CA THR A 193 -14.49 -10.85 18.39
C THR A 193 -14.19 -9.38 18.07
N ALA A 194 -12.92 -9.05 17.84
CA ALA A 194 -12.51 -7.69 17.46
C ALA A 194 -13.05 -7.30 16.07
N VAL A 195 -13.00 -8.20 15.09
CA VAL A 195 -13.59 -7.98 13.76
C VAL A 195 -15.10 -7.78 13.85
N LEU A 196 -15.81 -8.65 14.60
CA LEU A 196 -17.26 -8.53 14.78
C LEU A 196 -17.64 -7.20 15.46
N ARG A 197 -16.87 -6.75 16.45
CA ARG A 197 -17.09 -5.43 17.09
C ARG A 197 -17.05 -4.29 16.08
N VAL A 198 -16.08 -4.31 15.14
CA VAL A 198 -15.97 -3.28 14.11
C VAL A 198 -17.16 -3.30 13.14
N ILE A 199 -17.65 -4.48 12.79
CA ILE A 199 -18.81 -4.65 11.89
C ILE A 199 -20.11 -4.23 12.56
N LEU A 200 -20.34 -4.70 13.80
CA LEU A 200 -21.61 -4.51 14.50
C LEU A 200 -21.78 -3.12 15.12
N HIS A 201 -20.68 -2.44 15.45
CA HIS A 201 -20.69 -1.13 16.09
C HIS A 201 -19.92 -0.07 15.31
N PRO A 202 -20.27 0.22 14.03
CA PRO A 202 -19.48 1.09 13.15
C PRO A 202 -19.40 2.55 13.63
N THR A 203 -20.29 2.97 14.53
CA THR A 203 -20.35 4.32 15.08
C THR A 203 -19.55 4.49 16.36
N ALA A 204 -19.08 3.41 17.00
CA ALA A 204 -18.23 3.49 18.18
C ALA A 204 -16.85 4.13 17.83
N PRO A 205 -16.16 4.79 18.77
CA PRO A 205 -14.98 5.61 18.46
C PRO A 205 -13.91 4.86 17.66
N GLN A 206 -13.42 3.73 18.14
CA GLN A 206 -12.37 2.92 17.52
C GLN A 206 -12.84 2.27 16.19
N PRO A 207 -14.00 1.55 16.10
CA PRO A 207 -14.54 1.04 14.85
C PRO A 207 -14.72 2.10 13.78
N ARG A 208 -15.21 3.29 14.13
CA ARG A 208 -15.37 4.40 13.22
C ARG A 208 -14.07 4.79 12.51
N LEU A 209 -12.97 4.87 13.25
CA LEU A 209 -11.65 5.17 12.69
C LEU A 209 -11.18 4.06 11.73
N ILE A 210 -11.44 2.78 12.06
CA ILE A 210 -11.12 1.65 11.19
C ILE A 210 -11.94 1.73 9.89
N TRP A 211 -13.21 2.11 9.94
CA TRP A 211 -14.03 2.32 8.75
C TRP A 211 -13.55 3.51 7.90
N ILE A 212 -13.16 4.64 8.52
CA ILE A 212 -12.57 5.78 7.81
C ILE A 212 -11.30 5.34 7.07
N TYR A 213 -10.45 4.55 7.72
CA TYR A 213 -9.26 3.98 7.09
C TYR A 213 -9.60 3.06 5.92
N ALA A 214 -10.53 2.13 6.11
CA ALA A 214 -10.93 1.16 5.09
C ALA A 214 -11.55 1.84 3.87
N VAL A 215 -12.44 2.81 4.06
CA VAL A 215 -13.06 3.58 2.97
C VAL A 215 -12.01 4.38 2.21
N GLY A 216 -11.12 5.10 2.91
CA GLY A 216 -10.01 5.82 2.28
C GLY A 216 -9.09 4.90 1.48
N MET A 217 -8.78 3.71 2.02
CA MET A 217 -7.96 2.70 1.35
C MET A 217 -8.65 2.11 0.12
N GLY A 218 -9.95 1.84 0.22
CA GLY A 218 -10.75 1.34 -0.91
C GLY A 218 -10.85 2.36 -2.04
N ALA A 219 -11.07 3.63 -1.72
CA ALA A 219 -11.10 4.72 -2.69
C ALA A 219 -9.73 4.91 -3.36
N PHE A 220 -8.65 4.88 -2.59
CA PHE A 220 -7.28 4.95 -3.13
C PHE A 220 -6.95 3.74 -4.01
N ALA A 221 -7.35 2.53 -3.61
CA ALA A 221 -7.15 1.32 -4.41
C ALA A 221 -7.98 1.33 -5.70
N SER A 222 -9.21 1.85 -5.65
CA SER A 222 -10.07 2.06 -6.83
C SER A 222 -9.40 2.99 -7.84
N LEU A 223 -8.92 4.15 -7.38
CA LEU A 223 -8.19 5.11 -8.21
C LEU A 223 -6.94 4.46 -8.79
N SER A 224 -6.14 3.80 -7.96
CA SER A 224 -4.87 3.20 -8.39
C SER A 224 -5.06 2.16 -9.49
N ALA A 225 -6.17 1.42 -9.49
CA ALA A 225 -6.46 0.42 -10.50
C ALA A 225 -6.78 1.04 -11.88
N VAL A 226 -7.47 2.18 -11.91
CA VAL A 226 -7.96 2.79 -13.16
C VAL A 226 -7.19 4.03 -13.61
N VAL A 227 -6.29 4.58 -12.78
CA VAL A 227 -5.56 5.81 -13.08
C VAL A 227 -4.73 5.68 -14.37
N ALA A 228 -4.03 4.57 -14.57
CA ALA A 228 -3.23 4.36 -15.78
C ALA A 228 -4.13 4.24 -17.04
N LEU A 229 -5.30 3.58 -16.92
CA LEU A 229 -6.30 3.56 -17.99
C LEU A 229 -6.82 4.97 -18.29
N TYR A 230 -7.15 5.74 -17.25
CA TYR A 230 -7.63 7.11 -17.41
C TYR A 230 -6.61 7.99 -18.14
N PHE A 231 -5.33 7.95 -17.73
CA PHE A 231 -4.27 8.69 -18.40
C PHE A 231 -4.05 8.25 -19.85
N LYS A 232 -4.17 6.95 -20.12
CA LYS A 232 -4.10 6.42 -21.49
C LYS A 232 -5.23 6.97 -22.37
N PHE A 233 -6.48 6.85 -21.91
CA PHE A 233 -7.65 7.24 -22.71
C PHE A 233 -7.84 8.76 -22.81
N ARG A 234 -7.47 9.53 -21.77
CA ARG A 234 -7.70 10.97 -21.72
C ARG A 234 -6.55 11.80 -22.28
N PHE A 235 -5.31 11.37 -22.06
CA PHE A 235 -4.10 12.13 -22.37
C PHE A 235 -3.13 11.39 -23.28
N GLY A 236 -3.46 10.20 -23.78
CA GLY A 236 -2.60 9.43 -24.66
C GLY A 236 -1.32 8.90 -24.01
N VAL A 237 -1.28 8.83 -22.67
CA VAL A 237 -0.12 8.33 -21.91
C VAL A 237 0.09 6.85 -22.21
N THR A 238 1.34 6.45 -22.40
CA THR A 238 1.75 5.10 -22.74
C THR A 238 2.48 4.42 -21.57
N GLU A 239 2.76 3.13 -21.71
CA GLU A 239 3.60 2.40 -20.76
C GLU A 239 4.98 3.02 -20.56
N LYS A 240 5.49 3.73 -21.56
CA LYS A 240 6.81 4.40 -21.51
C LYS A 240 6.80 5.67 -20.67
N THR A 241 5.65 6.28 -20.47
CA THR A 241 5.52 7.59 -19.82
C THR A 241 4.70 7.56 -18.53
N ILE A 242 3.90 6.52 -18.29
CA ILE A 242 3.06 6.43 -17.09
C ILE A 242 3.89 6.45 -15.78
N GLY A 243 5.11 5.97 -15.83
CA GLY A 243 6.01 5.98 -14.67
C GLY A 243 6.27 7.37 -14.10
N TYR A 244 6.31 8.40 -14.94
CA TYR A 244 6.49 9.78 -14.48
C TYR A 244 5.30 10.30 -13.68
N VAL A 245 4.08 9.86 -14.02
CA VAL A 245 2.86 10.18 -13.27
C VAL A 245 2.94 9.59 -11.86
N PHE A 246 3.31 8.31 -11.75
CA PHE A 246 3.44 7.65 -10.46
C PHE A 246 4.66 8.15 -9.66
N LEU A 247 5.77 8.49 -10.33
CA LEU A 247 6.92 9.13 -9.69
C LEU A 247 6.53 10.46 -9.05
N TYR A 248 5.78 11.29 -9.78
CA TYR A 248 5.27 12.56 -9.27
C TYR A 248 4.38 12.36 -8.04
N MET A 249 3.42 11.42 -8.11
CA MET A 249 2.56 11.08 -6.96
C MET A 249 3.36 10.58 -5.76
N GLY A 250 4.31 9.68 -6.02
CA GLY A 250 5.16 9.10 -5.00
C GLY A 250 6.08 10.12 -4.35
N ALA A 251 6.74 10.96 -5.15
CA ALA A 251 7.61 12.02 -4.65
C ALA A 251 6.85 13.00 -3.76
N LEU A 252 5.65 13.41 -4.19
CA LEU A 252 4.81 14.31 -3.41
C LEU A 252 4.38 13.68 -2.08
N ALA A 253 3.98 12.40 -2.08
CA ALA A 253 3.62 11.68 -0.88
C ALA A 253 4.80 11.53 0.10
N VAL A 254 6.00 11.25 -0.39
CA VAL A 254 7.22 11.13 0.42
C VAL A 254 7.61 12.47 1.04
N VAL A 255 7.67 13.54 0.24
CA VAL A 255 8.01 14.88 0.72
C VAL A 255 7.03 15.35 1.80
N LEU A 256 5.74 15.16 1.57
CA LEU A 256 4.71 15.55 2.55
C LEU A 256 4.84 14.80 3.87
N ARG A 257 5.07 13.49 3.81
CA ARG A 257 5.23 12.67 5.03
C ARG A 257 6.51 13.01 5.79
N ALA A 258 7.61 13.27 5.06
CA ALA A 258 8.91 13.51 5.66
C ALA A 258 9.03 14.93 6.26
N VAL A 259 8.42 15.93 5.62
CA VAL A 259 8.66 17.34 5.96
C VAL A 259 7.45 18.00 6.63
N ILE A 260 6.25 17.74 6.12
CA ILE A 260 5.07 18.54 6.46
C ILE A 260 4.16 17.86 7.50
N LEU A 261 4.04 16.54 7.44
CA LEU A 261 3.09 15.81 8.29
C LEU A 261 3.33 16.06 9.79
N GLY A 262 4.58 15.96 10.25
CA GLY A 262 4.94 16.19 11.66
C GLY A 262 4.50 17.58 12.11
N TRP A 263 4.91 18.61 11.37
CA TRP A 263 4.54 19.99 11.67
C TRP A 263 3.02 20.23 11.70
N LEU A 264 2.27 19.62 10.76
CA LEU A 264 0.81 19.72 10.74
C LEU A 264 0.17 19.04 11.96
N VAL A 265 0.66 17.86 12.34
CA VAL A 265 0.16 17.12 13.50
C VAL A 265 0.46 17.91 14.79
N ASP A 266 1.67 18.44 14.93
CA ASP A 266 2.05 19.23 16.10
C ASP A 266 1.22 20.52 16.24
N ARG A 267 0.86 21.15 15.10
CA ARG A 267 0.12 22.41 15.12
C ARG A 267 -1.38 22.23 15.27
N PHE A 268 -1.97 21.25 14.56
CA PHE A 268 -3.44 21.10 14.43
C PHE A 268 -3.99 19.89 15.15
N GLY A 269 -3.14 18.92 15.53
CA GLY A 269 -3.55 17.65 16.10
C GLY A 269 -4.03 16.64 15.06
N GLU A 270 -3.93 15.36 15.39
CA GLU A 270 -4.21 14.23 14.48
C GLU A 270 -5.63 14.23 13.91
N THR A 271 -6.63 14.59 14.74
CA THR A 271 -8.04 14.62 14.32
C THR A 271 -8.29 15.64 13.19
N ARG A 272 -7.69 16.85 13.29
CA ARG A 272 -7.85 17.85 12.23
C ARG A 272 -7.07 17.46 10.98
N VAL A 273 -5.86 16.90 11.14
CA VAL A 273 -5.06 16.40 10.01
C VAL A 273 -5.77 15.28 9.28
N MET A 274 -6.39 14.33 9.98
CA MET A 274 -7.25 13.29 9.41
C MET A 274 -8.40 13.88 8.58
N ARG A 275 -9.12 14.89 9.13
CA ARG A 275 -10.22 15.58 8.42
C ARG A 275 -9.73 16.29 7.16
N MET A 276 -8.61 17.03 7.25
CA MET A 276 -7.98 17.67 6.10
C MET A 276 -7.61 16.65 5.01
N GLY A 277 -7.00 15.53 5.41
CA GLY A 277 -6.66 14.44 4.50
C GLY A 277 -7.87 13.84 3.80
N THR A 278 -8.97 13.63 4.54
CA THR A 278 -10.21 13.09 3.98
C THR A 278 -10.83 14.05 2.97
N VAL A 279 -10.89 15.35 3.29
CA VAL A 279 -11.42 16.39 2.40
C VAL A 279 -10.58 16.50 1.13
N LEU A 280 -9.25 16.55 1.25
CA LEU A 280 -8.35 16.64 0.10
C LEU A 280 -8.44 15.41 -0.81
N LEU A 281 -8.59 14.22 -0.23
CA LEU A 281 -8.79 12.99 -0.99
C LEU A 281 -10.11 13.02 -1.76
N ALA A 282 -11.21 13.42 -1.11
CA ALA A 282 -12.52 13.55 -1.74
C ALA A 282 -12.51 14.59 -2.87
N LEU A 283 -11.95 15.79 -2.61
CA LEU A 283 -11.83 16.85 -3.60
C LEU A 283 -10.94 16.44 -4.77
N GLY A 284 -9.78 15.80 -4.51
CA GLY A 284 -8.90 15.31 -5.54
C GLY A 284 -9.61 14.37 -6.51
N MET A 285 -10.43 13.43 -5.97
CA MET A 285 -11.23 12.52 -6.79
C MET A 285 -12.39 13.21 -7.51
N LEU A 286 -13.07 14.16 -6.85
CA LEU A 286 -14.17 14.93 -7.45
C LEU A 286 -13.70 15.74 -8.66
N LEU A 287 -12.55 16.36 -8.55
CA LEU A 287 -11.98 17.24 -9.57
C LEU A 287 -11.32 16.48 -10.73
N TYR A 288 -11.12 15.17 -10.59
CA TYR A 288 -10.39 14.35 -11.57
C TYR A 288 -10.93 14.44 -13.01
N PRO A 289 -12.25 14.54 -13.26
CA PRO A 289 -12.79 14.65 -14.62
C PRO A 289 -12.60 16.01 -15.28
N LEU A 290 -12.27 17.07 -14.53
CA LEU A 290 -12.28 18.45 -15.02
C LEU A 290 -11.05 18.83 -15.88
N PRO A 291 -9.82 18.38 -15.60
CA PRO A 291 -8.64 18.77 -16.35
C PRO A 291 -8.74 18.42 -17.83
N ARG A 292 -8.36 19.40 -18.68
CA ARG A 292 -8.27 19.25 -20.12
C ARG A 292 -6.81 19.12 -20.60
N THR A 293 -5.87 19.56 -19.79
CA THR A 293 -4.44 19.51 -20.08
C THR A 293 -3.70 18.69 -19.01
N ILE A 294 -2.54 18.14 -19.38
CA ILE A 294 -1.71 17.36 -18.46
C ILE A 294 -1.21 18.22 -17.27
N PHE A 295 -1.00 19.52 -17.50
CA PHE A 295 -0.62 20.45 -16.43
C PHE A 295 -1.73 20.66 -15.41
N GLN A 296 -2.97 20.90 -15.86
CA GLN A 296 -4.13 20.97 -14.96
C GLN A 296 -4.33 19.68 -14.22
N MET A 297 -4.12 18.54 -14.92
CA MET A 297 -4.21 17.22 -14.30
C MET A 297 -3.15 17.02 -13.21
N ALA A 298 -1.93 17.51 -13.39
CA ALA A 298 -0.88 17.42 -12.39
C ALA A 298 -1.26 18.17 -11.09
N LEU A 299 -1.93 19.32 -11.19
CA LEU A 299 -2.40 20.08 -10.03
C LEU A 299 -3.50 19.32 -9.26
N VAL A 300 -4.49 18.77 -9.98
CA VAL A 300 -5.56 17.99 -9.37
C VAL A 300 -5.03 16.68 -8.78
N LEU A 301 -4.16 16.02 -9.53
CA LEU A 301 -3.52 14.76 -9.12
C LEU A 301 -2.76 14.89 -7.79
N ALA A 302 -2.17 16.06 -7.51
CA ALA A 302 -1.46 16.34 -6.26
C ALA A 302 -2.35 16.18 -5.02
N LEU A 303 -3.63 16.46 -5.11
CA LEU A 303 -4.57 16.38 -3.96
C LEU A 303 -4.68 14.97 -3.40
N VAL A 304 -4.57 13.95 -4.24
CA VAL A 304 -4.70 12.54 -3.83
C VAL A 304 -3.54 12.08 -2.95
N PRO A 305 -2.26 12.18 -3.36
CA PRO A 305 -1.14 11.82 -2.50
C PRO A 305 -1.03 12.71 -1.26
N ILE A 306 -1.42 13.99 -1.33
CA ILE A 306 -1.52 14.87 -0.16
C ILE A 306 -2.58 14.33 0.80
N GLY A 307 -3.80 14.08 0.31
CA GLY A 307 -4.89 13.55 1.10
C GLY A 307 -4.54 12.23 1.79
N THR A 308 -3.96 11.28 1.07
CA THR A 308 -3.58 9.97 1.62
C THR A 308 -2.39 10.06 2.59
N ALA A 309 -1.43 10.96 2.36
CA ALA A 309 -0.30 11.18 3.25
C ALA A 309 -0.73 11.75 4.62
N LEU A 310 -1.79 12.54 4.65
CA LEU A 310 -2.37 13.08 5.88
C LEU A 310 -3.33 12.08 6.53
N LEU A 311 -4.20 11.45 5.75
CA LEU A 311 -5.28 10.58 6.25
C LEU A 311 -4.76 9.34 6.95
N PHE A 312 -3.95 8.52 6.27
CA PHE A 312 -3.61 7.19 6.77
C PHE A 312 -2.77 7.20 8.05
N PRO A 313 -1.69 8.00 8.17
CA PRO A 313 -0.93 8.05 9.41
C PRO A 313 -1.74 8.63 10.57
N ALA A 314 -2.53 9.69 10.33
CA ALA A 314 -3.35 10.32 11.37
C ALA A 314 -4.43 9.36 11.90
N VAL A 315 -5.13 8.62 11.02
CA VAL A 315 -6.10 7.60 11.45
C VAL A 315 -5.41 6.50 12.25
N THR A 316 -4.24 6.02 11.78
CA THR A 316 -3.51 4.95 12.47
C THR A 316 -3.06 5.37 13.87
N ALA A 317 -2.59 6.60 14.04
CA ALA A 317 -2.26 7.16 15.33
C ALA A 317 -3.50 7.26 16.25
N LEU A 318 -4.62 7.78 15.73
CA LEU A 318 -5.88 7.87 16.47
C LEU A 318 -6.40 6.49 16.88
N VAL A 319 -6.32 5.47 16.02
CA VAL A 319 -6.69 4.10 16.36
C VAL A 319 -5.81 3.57 17.48
N SER A 320 -4.50 3.84 17.46
CA SER A 320 -3.59 3.46 18.54
C SER A 320 -3.97 4.11 19.86
N HIS A 321 -4.29 5.40 19.84
CA HIS A 321 -4.68 6.15 21.06
C HIS A 321 -6.03 5.73 21.64
N GLU A 322 -6.96 5.25 20.79
CA GLU A 322 -8.28 4.74 21.21
C GLU A 322 -8.24 3.27 21.63
N SER A 323 -7.11 2.59 21.47
CA SER A 323 -6.95 1.19 21.81
C SER A 323 -6.42 1.02 23.22
N ASP A 324 -6.86 -0.04 23.92
CA ASP A 324 -6.22 -0.47 25.15
C ASP A 324 -4.73 -0.77 24.89
N PRO A 325 -3.79 -0.32 25.73
CA PRO A 325 -2.35 -0.57 25.58
C PRO A 325 -2.00 -2.05 25.35
N HIS A 326 -2.77 -2.98 25.92
CA HIS A 326 -2.58 -4.42 25.75
C HIS A 326 -3.16 -4.97 24.43
N GLU A 327 -4.07 -4.24 23.77
CA GLU A 327 -4.77 -4.67 22.56
C GLU A 327 -4.35 -3.88 21.31
N VAL A 328 -3.43 -2.90 21.40
CA VAL A 328 -2.99 -2.05 20.27
C VAL A 328 -2.58 -2.90 19.06
N GLY A 329 -1.77 -3.93 19.28
CA GLY A 329 -1.30 -4.80 18.18
C GLY A 329 -2.44 -5.54 17.46
N GLN A 330 -3.43 -6.03 18.22
CA GLN A 330 -4.61 -6.69 17.66
C GLN A 330 -5.47 -5.71 16.87
N THR A 331 -5.72 -4.52 17.41
CA THR A 331 -6.51 -3.48 16.75
C THR A 331 -5.86 -3.02 15.45
N MET A 332 -4.53 -2.84 15.45
CA MET A 332 -3.77 -2.55 14.23
C MET A 332 -3.89 -3.68 13.20
N GLY A 333 -3.86 -4.94 13.65
CA GLY A 333 -4.10 -6.10 12.79
C GLY A 333 -5.48 -6.09 12.15
N VAL A 334 -6.53 -5.75 12.92
CA VAL A 334 -7.90 -5.61 12.41
C VAL A 334 -7.99 -4.45 11.42
N GLN A 335 -7.40 -3.28 11.72
CA GLN A 335 -7.34 -2.15 10.78
C GLN A 335 -6.68 -2.56 9.45
N GLN A 336 -5.55 -3.28 9.50
CA GLN A 336 -4.87 -3.75 8.29
C GLN A 336 -5.70 -4.79 7.52
N ALA A 337 -6.43 -5.66 8.20
CA ALA A 337 -7.34 -6.61 7.56
C ALA A 337 -8.48 -5.89 6.81
N PHE A 338 -9.12 -4.88 7.42
CA PHE A 338 -10.13 -4.06 6.77
C PHE A 338 -9.55 -3.30 5.57
N GLY A 339 -8.35 -2.72 5.71
CA GLY A 339 -7.61 -2.12 4.60
C GLY A 339 -7.27 -3.12 3.50
N GLY A 340 -6.95 -4.37 3.85
CA GLY A 340 -6.71 -5.46 2.91
C GLY A 340 -7.95 -5.81 2.09
N VAL A 341 -9.11 -5.97 2.75
CA VAL A 341 -10.40 -6.19 2.08
C VAL A 341 -10.75 -5.01 1.16
N ALA A 342 -10.51 -3.78 1.60
CA ALA A 342 -10.74 -2.58 0.81
C ALA A 342 -9.84 -2.51 -0.44
N ARG A 343 -8.58 -2.96 -0.35
CA ARG A 343 -7.67 -3.09 -1.51
C ARG A 343 -8.14 -4.14 -2.52
N VAL A 344 -8.88 -5.14 -2.10
CA VAL A 344 -9.52 -6.11 -2.99
C VAL A 344 -10.79 -5.51 -3.62
N ALA A 345 -11.67 -4.96 -2.80
CA ALA A 345 -12.96 -4.45 -3.25
C ALA A 345 -12.82 -3.27 -4.22
N GLY A 346 -11.89 -2.34 -3.96
CA GLY A 346 -11.69 -1.14 -4.76
C GLY A 346 -11.53 -1.41 -6.27
N PRO A 347 -10.52 -2.17 -6.69
CA PRO A 347 -10.31 -2.50 -8.10
C PRO A 347 -11.47 -3.28 -8.72
N LEU A 348 -12.12 -4.19 -7.97
CA LEU A 348 -13.18 -5.05 -8.48
C LEU A 348 -14.42 -4.28 -8.94
N TRP A 349 -14.75 -3.15 -8.31
CA TRP A 349 -15.87 -2.34 -8.77
C TRP A 349 -15.44 -1.22 -9.72
N SER A 350 -14.26 -0.62 -9.52
CA SER A 350 -13.87 0.59 -10.26
C SER A 350 -13.56 0.32 -11.74
N ALA A 351 -12.94 -0.80 -12.07
CA ALA A 351 -12.59 -1.12 -13.45
C ALA A 351 -13.82 -1.50 -14.32
N PRO A 352 -14.80 -2.31 -13.85
CA PRO A 352 -16.06 -2.47 -14.56
C PRO A 352 -16.85 -1.15 -14.73
N VAL A 353 -16.93 -0.33 -13.69
CA VAL A 353 -17.59 0.97 -13.77
C VAL A 353 -16.90 1.90 -14.77
N PHE A 354 -15.55 1.87 -14.82
CA PHE A 354 -14.76 2.62 -15.81
C PHE A 354 -15.15 2.24 -17.24
N GLN A 355 -15.34 0.95 -17.51
CA GLN A 355 -15.71 0.47 -18.84
C GLN A 355 -17.18 0.71 -19.19
N LEU A 356 -18.09 0.46 -18.26
CA LEU A 356 -19.54 0.47 -18.51
C LEU A 356 -20.16 1.86 -18.45
N LEU A 357 -19.72 2.70 -17.50
CA LEU A 357 -20.31 4.01 -17.22
C LEU A 357 -19.42 5.18 -17.63
N GLY A 358 -18.17 4.89 -18.04
CA GLY A 358 -17.23 5.87 -18.55
C GLY A 358 -16.06 6.19 -17.61
N PRO A 359 -14.98 6.77 -18.17
CA PRO A 359 -13.69 6.92 -17.49
C PRO A 359 -13.73 7.78 -16.24
N SER A 360 -14.65 8.71 -16.12
CA SER A 360 -14.75 9.66 -15.00
C SER A 360 -15.56 9.14 -13.82
N VAL A 361 -16.48 8.18 -14.06
CA VAL A 361 -17.46 7.74 -13.07
C VAL A 361 -16.85 7.08 -11.84
N PRO A 362 -15.80 6.23 -11.95
CA PRO A 362 -15.17 5.63 -10.77
C PRO A 362 -14.64 6.67 -9.78
N PHE A 363 -14.09 7.79 -10.28
CA PHE A 363 -13.56 8.85 -9.43
C PHE A 363 -14.68 9.60 -8.70
N LEU A 364 -15.80 9.87 -9.37
CA LEU A 364 -16.96 10.52 -8.76
C LEU A 364 -17.60 9.66 -7.67
N ILE A 365 -17.77 8.35 -7.92
CA ILE A 365 -18.30 7.41 -6.92
C ILE A 365 -17.32 7.32 -5.73
N ALA A 366 -16.01 7.17 -5.99
CA ALA A 366 -15.02 7.12 -4.92
C ALA A 366 -15.02 8.42 -4.09
N SER A 367 -15.14 9.58 -4.75
CA SER A 367 -15.28 10.87 -4.06
C SER A 367 -16.50 10.91 -3.14
N ALA A 368 -17.67 10.48 -3.63
CA ALA A 368 -18.90 10.44 -2.85
C ALA A 368 -18.75 9.53 -1.61
N VAL A 369 -18.17 8.35 -1.80
CA VAL A 369 -17.92 7.38 -0.70
C VAL A 369 -16.96 7.97 0.33
N VAL A 370 -15.87 8.63 -0.10
CA VAL A 370 -14.92 9.32 0.80
C VAL A 370 -15.60 10.50 1.50
N ALA A 371 -16.47 11.25 0.83
CA ALA A 371 -17.22 12.35 1.44
C ALA A 371 -18.14 11.84 2.56
N VAL A 372 -18.82 10.70 2.37
CA VAL A 372 -19.61 10.05 3.42
C VAL A 372 -18.72 9.64 4.60
N ALA A 373 -17.53 9.05 4.35
CA ALA A 373 -16.56 8.78 5.41
C ALA A 373 -16.05 10.07 6.08
N GLY A 374 -15.99 11.16 5.33
CA GLY A 374 -15.70 12.50 5.84
C GLY A 374 -16.70 12.95 6.89
N VAL A 375 -18.01 12.74 6.66
CA VAL A 375 -19.03 13.02 7.68
C VAL A 375 -18.76 12.25 8.97
N LEU A 376 -18.36 10.99 8.88
CA LEU A 376 -17.94 10.20 10.06
C LEU A 376 -16.68 10.76 10.70
N ALA A 377 -15.72 11.24 9.92
CA ALA A 377 -14.49 11.86 10.42
C ALA A 377 -14.76 13.17 11.17
N PHE A 378 -15.74 13.97 10.72
CA PHE A 378 -16.14 15.20 11.44
C PHE A 378 -16.85 14.91 12.77
N ARG A 379 -17.42 13.73 12.95
CA ARG A 379 -18.02 13.29 14.22
C ARG A 379 -17.01 12.75 15.24
N VAL A 380 -15.74 12.54 14.85
CA VAL A 380 -14.67 12.19 15.81
C VAL A 380 -14.35 13.43 16.66
N PRO A 381 -14.39 13.35 18.01
CA PRO A 381 -14.12 14.51 18.85
C PRO A 381 -12.68 15.00 18.68
N ILE A 382 -12.51 16.32 18.70
CA ILE A 382 -11.17 16.92 18.72
C ILE A 382 -10.66 16.76 20.14
N ARG A 383 -9.70 15.86 20.35
CA ARG A 383 -8.98 15.79 21.61
C ARG A 383 -8.02 16.97 21.70
N GLY A 384 -8.05 17.69 22.83
CA GLY A 384 -7.01 18.65 23.18
C GLY A 384 -5.63 17.96 23.24
N ARG A 385 -4.55 18.73 23.13
CA ARG A 385 -3.20 18.21 23.31
C ARG A 385 -3.13 17.39 24.59
N VAL A 386 -2.71 16.14 24.50
CA VAL A 386 -2.20 15.42 25.66
C VAL A 386 -0.87 16.12 25.98
N GLU A 387 -0.84 16.97 26.99
CA GLU A 387 0.41 17.45 27.55
C GLU A 387 1.14 16.22 28.09
N VAL A 388 2.19 15.82 27.40
CA VAL A 388 3.13 14.82 27.92
C VAL A 388 3.78 15.49 29.12
N PRO A 389 3.62 14.96 30.35
CA PRO A 389 4.34 15.51 31.50
C PRO A 389 5.84 15.43 31.18
N VAL A 390 6.49 16.57 31.12
CA VAL A 390 7.96 16.64 31.12
C VAL A 390 8.37 16.14 32.50
N HIS A 391 8.82 14.91 32.59
CA HIS A 391 9.54 14.44 33.76
C HIS A 391 10.90 15.13 33.74
N ASP A 392 11.07 16.13 34.62
CA ASP A 392 12.33 16.75 34.98
C ASP A 392 13.30 15.71 35.56
#